data_83948064ed0f69d8dd6b12740b4793ee
#
_entry.id   83948064ed0f69d8dd6b12740b4793ee
#
_cell.length_a   1.000
_cell.length_b   1.000
_cell.length_c   1.000
_cell.angle_alpha   90.00
_cell.angle_beta   90.00
_cell.angle_gamma   90.00
#
_symmetry.space_group_name_H-M   'P 1'
#
loop_
_entity.id
_entity.type
_entity.pdbx_description
1 polymer ?
#
loop_
_entity_poly.entity_id
_entity_poly.type
_entity_poly.pdbx_seq_one_letter_code
_entity_poly.pdbx_strand_id
1 'polypeptide(L)'
;MGQARRGRPRKAGARNAKGRLILLPDRGNIRVQARAAAFARFQSGRADQQVIDQIGRAWAVGLLDGFGIDPVMLRDIGRRYGGLYWHQFAAMAPKTGQWERRDRTAANDGRWEDNPGEYFARLDTLARNAGREAVAAMHGLCVDGWWFPDTNAPWVERLINAAIRDAGGHPLGDLAGPSDRARLAAAAEALAAMVEGRRL
;
A
#
# COMPACT_ATOMS: atom_id res chain seq x y z
N MET A 1 43.64 8.80 -48.45
CA MET A 1 42.15 8.85 -48.39
C MET A 1 41.70 8.25 -47.07
N GLY A 2 41.27 9.09 -46.14
CA GLY A 2 40.83 8.65 -44.82
C GLY A 2 39.38 8.17 -44.87
N GLN A 3 39.15 6.90 -44.49
CA GLN A 3 37.79 6.38 -44.33
C GLN A 3 37.10 7.05 -43.12
N ALA A 4 36.03 7.80 -43.38
CA ALA A 4 35.20 8.37 -42.33
C ALA A 4 34.63 7.23 -41.47
N ARG A 5 34.98 7.17 -40.19
CA ARG A 5 34.38 6.25 -39.20
C ARG A 5 32.86 6.51 -39.16
N ARG A 6 32.09 5.61 -39.72
CA ARG A 6 30.63 5.61 -39.57
C ARG A 6 30.30 5.43 -38.10
N GLY A 7 29.79 6.49 -37.46
CA GLY A 7 29.31 6.41 -36.11
C GLY A 7 28.16 5.38 -35.97
N ARG A 8 28.02 4.83 -34.78
CA ARG A 8 26.92 3.88 -34.46
C ARG A 8 25.55 4.47 -34.87
N PRO A 9 24.74 3.73 -35.64
CA PRO A 9 23.44 4.23 -36.07
C PRO A 9 22.60 4.65 -34.87
N ARG A 10 22.00 5.83 -34.93
CA ARG A 10 21.14 6.35 -33.86
C ARG A 10 19.86 5.52 -33.80
N LYS A 11 19.45 5.11 -32.59
CA LYS A 11 18.17 4.44 -32.38
C LYS A 11 17.03 5.32 -32.92
N ALA A 12 16.11 4.70 -33.69
CA ALA A 12 14.91 5.36 -34.18
C ALA A 12 13.97 5.74 -33.01
N GLY A 13 13.28 6.86 -33.11
CA GLY A 13 12.32 7.34 -32.11
C GLY A 13 12.28 8.85 -31.98
N ALA A 14 11.19 9.38 -31.44
CA ALA A 14 11.01 10.81 -31.16
C ALA A 14 12.06 11.32 -30.14
N ARG A 15 12.51 12.56 -30.33
CA ARG A 15 13.55 13.17 -29.48
C ARG A 15 13.06 14.49 -28.89
N ASN A 16 13.47 14.79 -27.68
CA ASN A 16 13.21 16.11 -27.08
C ASN A 16 14.11 17.18 -27.70
N ALA A 17 13.87 18.45 -27.34
CA ALA A 17 14.65 19.62 -27.83
C ALA A 17 16.15 19.51 -27.58
N LYS A 18 16.59 18.67 -26.61
CA LYS A 18 18.00 18.38 -26.30
C LYS A 18 18.54 17.16 -27.04
N GLY A 19 17.81 16.62 -28.02
CA GLY A 19 18.22 15.48 -28.86
C GLY A 19 18.19 14.11 -28.16
N ARG A 20 17.69 14.00 -26.92
CA ARG A 20 17.53 12.75 -26.22
C ARG A 20 16.27 12.00 -26.71
N LEU A 21 16.40 10.67 -26.87
CA LEU A 21 15.28 9.82 -27.25
C LEU A 21 14.17 9.97 -26.20
N ILE A 22 12.97 10.36 -26.63
CA ILE A 22 11.78 10.28 -25.80
C ILE A 22 11.38 8.81 -25.80
N LEU A 23 11.77 8.12 -24.73
CA LEU A 23 11.17 6.83 -24.42
C LEU A 23 9.74 7.14 -23.99
N LEU A 24 8.80 6.98 -24.93
CA LEU A 24 7.40 6.91 -24.52
C LEU A 24 7.34 5.75 -23.53
N PRO A 25 6.97 5.99 -22.26
CA PRO A 25 6.77 4.90 -21.33
C PRO A 25 5.77 3.95 -21.98
N ASP A 26 6.07 2.66 -21.93
CA ASP A 26 5.10 1.64 -22.27
C ASP A 26 3.80 2.06 -21.56
N ARG A 27 2.74 2.33 -22.33
CA ARG A 27 1.47 2.80 -21.78
C ARG A 27 0.71 1.64 -21.12
N GLY A 28 1.45 0.79 -20.40
CA GLY A 28 0.87 -0.15 -19.45
C GLY A 28 -0.10 0.54 -18.51
N ASN A 29 -0.96 -0.20 -17.91
CA ASN A 29 -1.98 0.32 -17.00
C ASN A 29 -1.35 1.38 -16.05
N ILE A 30 -1.87 2.62 -16.09
CA ILE A 30 -1.38 3.76 -15.29
C ILE A 30 -1.25 3.38 -13.79
N ARG A 31 -2.13 2.52 -13.30
CA ARG A 31 -2.10 2.01 -11.93
C ARG A 31 -0.87 1.15 -11.66
N VAL A 32 -0.47 0.31 -12.61
CA VAL A 32 0.74 -0.53 -12.50
C VAL A 32 2.00 0.34 -12.49
N GLN A 33 2.03 1.38 -13.33
CA GLN A 33 3.15 2.31 -13.37
C GLN A 33 3.26 3.13 -12.07
N ALA A 34 2.13 3.59 -11.52
CA ALA A 34 2.11 4.32 -10.25
C ALA A 34 2.62 3.43 -9.10
N ARG A 35 2.25 2.15 -9.08
CA ARG A 35 2.72 1.18 -8.09
C ARG A 35 4.21 0.91 -8.22
N ALA A 36 4.69 0.67 -9.43
CA ALA A 36 6.12 0.46 -9.68
C ALA A 36 6.95 1.67 -9.27
N ALA A 37 6.46 2.89 -9.52
CA ALA A 37 7.11 4.13 -9.10
C ALA A 37 7.10 4.30 -7.57
N ALA A 38 5.99 3.97 -6.90
CA ALA A 38 5.89 4.01 -5.44
C ALA A 38 6.83 3.00 -4.79
N PHE A 39 6.90 1.80 -5.33
CA PHE A 39 7.82 0.75 -4.87
C PHE A 39 9.29 1.14 -5.07
N ALA A 40 9.65 1.68 -6.23
CA ALA A 40 11.01 2.17 -6.49
C ALA A 40 11.42 3.28 -5.51
N ARG A 41 10.50 4.18 -5.14
CA ARG A 41 10.73 5.20 -4.11
C ARG A 41 10.93 4.60 -2.72
N PHE A 42 10.13 3.63 -2.36
CA PHE A 42 10.29 2.88 -1.11
C PHE A 42 11.66 2.19 -1.03
N GLN A 43 12.07 1.49 -2.09
CA GLN A 43 13.39 0.84 -2.16
C GLN A 43 14.55 1.84 -2.08
N SER A 44 14.38 3.05 -2.60
CA SER A 44 15.40 4.11 -2.53
C SER A 44 15.42 4.88 -1.20
N GLY A 45 14.61 4.47 -0.20
CA GLY A 45 14.50 5.14 1.10
C GLY A 45 13.82 6.51 1.06
N ARG A 46 13.17 6.87 -0.06
CA ARG A 46 12.45 8.15 -0.18
C ARG A 46 11.07 8.02 0.42
N ALA A 47 10.69 8.99 1.26
CA ALA A 47 9.35 9.10 1.79
C ALA A 47 8.34 9.32 0.65
N ASP A 48 7.36 8.42 0.54
CA ASP A 48 6.22 8.55 -0.36
C ASP A 48 4.94 8.28 0.42
N GLN A 49 3.94 9.15 0.31
CA GLN A 49 2.66 8.97 0.99
C GLN A 49 1.95 7.66 0.63
N GLN A 50 2.24 7.10 -0.56
CA GLN A 50 1.67 5.83 -1.00
C GLN A 50 2.22 4.62 -0.23
N VAL A 51 3.42 4.72 0.33
CA VAL A 51 4.17 3.62 0.98
C VAL A 51 4.63 3.96 2.40
N ILE A 52 4.04 5.00 3.01
CA ILE A 52 4.42 5.46 4.35
C ILE A 52 4.01 4.48 5.45
N ASP A 53 2.97 3.71 5.21
CA ASP A 53 2.41 2.74 6.13
C ASP A 53 2.52 1.30 5.59
N GLN A 54 2.27 0.33 6.45
CA GLN A 54 2.44 -1.08 6.13
C GLN A 54 1.50 -1.56 5.02
N ILE A 55 0.23 -1.14 5.05
CA ILE A 55 -0.72 -1.51 4.00
C ILE A 55 -0.38 -0.86 2.65
N GLY A 56 0.17 0.36 2.66
CA GLY A 56 0.66 1.03 1.45
C GLY A 56 1.84 0.28 0.83
N ARG A 57 2.77 -0.22 1.65
CA ARG A 57 3.89 -1.05 1.18
C ARG A 57 3.40 -2.39 0.65
N ALA A 58 2.47 -3.06 1.35
CA ALA A 58 1.83 -4.29 0.88
C ALA A 58 1.13 -4.09 -0.48
N TRP A 59 0.40 -2.99 -0.64
CA TRP A 59 -0.19 -2.60 -1.91
C TRP A 59 0.88 -2.39 -3.00
N ALA A 60 1.97 -1.67 -2.69
CA ALA A 60 3.01 -1.32 -3.66
C ALA A 60 3.73 -2.55 -4.21
N VAL A 61 3.93 -3.60 -3.40
CA VAL A 61 4.53 -4.86 -3.84
C VAL A 61 3.52 -5.88 -4.41
N GLY A 62 2.24 -5.51 -4.51
CA GLY A 62 1.23 -6.36 -5.14
C GLY A 62 0.55 -7.38 -4.21
N LEU A 63 0.77 -7.33 -2.91
CA LEU A 63 0.17 -8.28 -1.97
C LEU A 63 -1.35 -8.17 -1.86
N LEU A 64 -1.93 -7.04 -2.25
CA LEU A 64 -3.39 -6.84 -2.24
C LEU A 64 -4.06 -7.20 -3.59
N ASP A 65 -3.32 -7.80 -4.51
CA ASP A 65 -3.87 -8.24 -5.80
C ASP A 65 -4.55 -9.61 -5.67
N GLY A 66 -5.54 -9.84 -6.51
CA GLY A 66 -6.18 -11.16 -6.63
C GLY A 66 -7.32 -11.44 -5.64
N PHE A 67 -7.73 -10.48 -4.81
CA PHE A 67 -8.86 -10.64 -3.86
C PHE A 67 -10.22 -10.21 -4.45
N GLY A 68 -10.35 -10.07 -5.77
CA GLY A 68 -11.62 -9.74 -6.42
C GLY A 68 -12.07 -8.29 -6.27
N ILE A 69 -11.38 -7.48 -5.49
CA ILE A 69 -11.62 -6.06 -5.25
C ILE A 69 -10.41 -5.25 -5.74
N ASP A 70 -10.65 -4.01 -6.18
CA ASP A 70 -9.57 -3.09 -6.57
C ASP A 70 -8.58 -2.93 -5.40
N PRO A 71 -7.29 -3.27 -5.55
CA PRO A 71 -6.28 -3.14 -4.51
C PRO A 71 -6.16 -1.73 -3.91
N VAL A 72 -6.49 -0.69 -4.69
CA VAL A 72 -6.54 0.69 -4.20
C VAL A 72 -7.66 0.86 -3.19
N MET A 73 -8.83 0.26 -3.44
CA MET A 73 -9.96 0.32 -2.51
C MET A 73 -9.65 -0.42 -1.20
N LEU A 74 -8.99 -1.58 -1.27
CA LEU A 74 -8.56 -2.33 -0.08
C LEU A 74 -7.57 -1.51 0.75
N ARG A 75 -6.57 -0.89 0.10
CA ARG A 75 -5.62 -0.01 0.77
C ARG A 75 -6.31 1.18 1.44
N ASP A 76 -7.18 1.86 0.71
CA ASP A 76 -7.79 3.11 1.18
C ASP A 76 -8.78 2.86 2.31
N ILE A 77 -9.57 1.77 2.25
CA ILE A 77 -10.45 1.38 3.37
C ILE A 77 -9.65 0.98 4.60
N GLY A 78 -8.55 0.24 4.43
CA GLY A 78 -7.66 -0.15 5.54
C GLY A 78 -7.01 1.06 6.21
N ARG A 79 -6.54 2.04 5.43
CA ARG A 79 -6.04 3.32 5.96
C ARG A 79 -7.10 4.08 6.72
N ARG A 80 -8.30 4.14 6.17
CA ARG A 80 -9.43 4.80 6.83
C ARG A 80 -9.76 4.13 8.15
N TYR A 81 -9.85 2.79 8.17
CA TYR A 81 -10.09 2.04 9.39
C TYR A 81 -8.99 2.30 10.44
N GLY A 82 -7.71 2.21 10.06
CA GLY A 82 -6.59 2.49 10.96
C GLY A 82 -6.63 3.90 11.53
N GLY A 83 -6.91 4.93 10.71
CA GLY A 83 -7.06 6.30 11.15
C GLY A 83 -8.22 6.49 12.14
N LEU A 84 -9.39 5.91 11.86
CA LEU A 84 -10.55 5.95 12.74
C LEU A 84 -10.31 5.18 14.05
N TYR A 85 -9.65 4.03 13.99
CA TYR A 85 -9.26 3.26 15.16
C TYR A 85 -8.43 4.12 16.12
N TRP A 86 -7.38 4.72 15.61
CA TRP A 86 -6.51 5.57 16.43
C TRP A 86 -7.20 6.86 16.88
N HIS A 87 -8.08 7.43 16.09
CA HIS A 87 -8.92 8.56 16.52
C HIS A 87 -9.79 8.18 17.71
N GLN A 88 -10.44 7.00 17.67
CA GLN A 88 -11.29 6.50 18.75
C GLN A 88 -10.48 6.17 20.02
N PHE A 89 -9.25 5.67 19.84
CA PHE A 89 -8.37 5.26 20.94
C PHE A 89 -7.18 6.21 21.16
N ALA A 90 -7.29 7.47 20.71
CA ALA A 90 -6.22 8.47 20.77
C ALA A 90 -5.66 8.70 22.19
N ALA A 91 -6.48 8.54 23.23
CA ALA A 91 -6.06 8.63 24.62
C ALA A 91 -5.05 7.53 25.02
N MET A 92 -5.04 6.41 24.31
CA MET A 92 -4.15 5.26 24.51
C MET A 92 -2.94 5.31 23.55
N ALA A 93 -2.96 6.21 22.58
CA ALA A 93 -1.87 6.36 21.61
C ALA A 93 -0.67 7.08 22.26
N PRO A 94 0.56 6.70 21.89
CA PRO A 94 1.74 7.47 22.31
C PRO A 94 1.61 8.92 21.83
N LYS A 95 1.86 9.89 22.72
CA LYS A 95 1.78 11.33 22.42
C LYS A 95 2.94 11.78 21.52
N THR A 96 2.96 11.32 20.29
CA THR A 96 3.90 11.81 19.27
C THR A 96 3.11 12.65 18.28
N GLY A 97 3.45 13.91 18.10
CA GLY A 97 2.75 14.90 17.27
C GLY A 97 2.70 14.59 15.76
N GLN A 98 2.85 13.32 15.37
CA GLN A 98 2.80 12.88 13.97
C GLN A 98 1.39 12.50 13.49
N TRP A 99 0.45 12.21 14.39
CA TRP A 99 -0.89 11.77 14.00
C TRP A 99 -1.75 12.88 13.39
N GLU A 100 -1.63 14.11 13.85
CA GLU A 100 -2.39 15.26 13.31
C GLU A 100 -2.09 15.56 11.84
N ARG A 101 -0.93 15.15 11.32
CA ARG A 101 -0.56 15.39 9.92
C ARG A 101 -1.08 14.32 8.96
N ARG A 102 -1.37 13.11 9.45
CA ARG A 102 -1.82 11.97 8.59
C ARG A 102 -3.30 12.00 8.29
N ASP A 103 -4.12 12.53 9.19
CA ASP A 103 -5.58 12.61 9.03
C ASP A 103 -6.04 13.50 7.85
N ARG A 104 -5.18 14.41 7.37
CA ARG A 104 -5.56 15.33 6.30
C ARG A 104 -5.46 14.76 4.89
N THR A 105 -4.94 13.55 4.72
CA THR A 105 -4.72 12.95 3.39
C THR A 105 -5.61 11.75 3.08
N ALA A 106 -6.44 11.28 4.00
CA ALA A 106 -7.49 10.32 3.69
C ALA A 106 -8.52 11.02 2.80
N ALA A 107 -8.71 10.51 1.58
CA ALA A 107 -9.69 11.07 0.65
C ALA A 107 -11.05 11.19 1.36
N ASN A 108 -11.44 12.43 1.60
CA ASN A 108 -12.61 12.80 2.36
C ASN A 108 -13.84 12.59 1.47
N ASP A 109 -14.66 11.58 1.78
CA ASP A 109 -15.97 11.42 1.14
C ASP A 109 -17.10 12.11 1.91
N GLY A 110 -16.77 12.96 2.89
CA GLY A 110 -17.67 13.82 3.63
C GLY A 110 -18.55 13.14 4.69
N ARG A 111 -18.74 11.80 4.59
CA ARG A 111 -19.69 11.09 5.46
C ARG A 111 -19.17 10.73 6.85
N TRP A 112 -17.86 10.60 7.02
CA TRP A 112 -17.27 10.23 8.31
C TRP A 112 -16.95 11.45 9.19
N GLU A 113 -16.89 12.65 8.59
CA GLU A 113 -16.64 13.89 9.33
C GLU A 113 -17.79 14.24 10.27
N ASP A 114 -19.02 13.87 9.89
CA ASP A 114 -20.22 14.19 10.69
C ASP A 114 -20.31 13.29 11.95
N ASN A 115 -19.88 12.00 11.85
CA ASN A 115 -19.88 11.10 13.00
C ASN A 115 -18.81 9.98 12.88
N PRO A 116 -17.54 10.28 13.17
CA PRO A 116 -16.45 9.31 13.01
C PRO A 116 -16.61 8.07 13.90
N GLY A 117 -17.26 8.20 15.06
CA GLY A 117 -17.49 7.09 15.98
C GLY A 117 -18.49 6.06 15.43
N GLU A 118 -19.61 6.51 14.88
CA GLU A 118 -20.59 5.62 14.24
C GLU A 118 -20.01 4.95 12.99
N TYR A 119 -19.26 5.72 12.20
CA TYR A 119 -18.64 5.18 11.01
C TYR A 119 -17.60 4.11 11.36
N PHE A 120 -16.79 4.35 12.40
CA PHE A 120 -15.86 3.34 12.92
C PHE A 120 -16.60 2.09 13.39
N ALA A 121 -17.66 2.24 14.22
CA ALA A 121 -18.43 1.12 14.73
C ALA A 121 -19.05 0.27 13.61
N ARG A 122 -19.51 0.91 12.52
CA ARG A 122 -20.00 0.22 11.33
C ARG A 122 -18.91 -0.58 10.64
N LEU A 123 -17.73 -0.01 10.39
CA LEU A 123 -16.62 -0.70 9.77
C LEU A 123 -16.10 -1.86 10.65
N ASP A 124 -16.01 -1.64 11.96
CA ASP A 124 -15.59 -2.66 12.91
C ASP A 124 -16.58 -3.83 12.97
N THR A 125 -17.88 -3.55 12.89
CA THR A 125 -18.91 -4.60 12.79
C THR A 125 -18.74 -5.41 11.50
N LEU A 126 -18.54 -4.76 10.36
CA LEU A 126 -18.31 -5.45 9.09
C LEU A 126 -17.04 -6.33 9.12
N ALA A 127 -15.96 -5.82 9.71
CA ALA A 127 -14.74 -6.60 9.90
C ALA A 127 -14.96 -7.82 10.79
N ARG A 128 -15.70 -7.65 11.91
CA ARG A 128 -16.01 -8.75 12.86
C ARG A 128 -16.84 -9.86 12.23
N ASN A 129 -17.67 -9.54 11.24
CA ASN A 129 -18.44 -10.53 10.48
C ASN A 129 -17.54 -11.47 9.67
N ALA A 130 -16.33 -11.03 9.27
CA ALA A 130 -15.33 -11.89 8.64
C ALA A 130 -14.61 -12.84 9.63
N GLY A 131 -14.83 -12.66 10.94
CA GLY A 131 -14.30 -13.53 11.99
C GLY A 131 -13.13 -12.93 12.77
N ARG A 132 -12.87 -13.51 13.94
CA ARG A 132 -11.86 -13.01 14.89
C ARG A 132 -10.43 -12.99 14.30
N GLU A 133 -10.08 -14.03 13.57
CA GLU A 133 -8.75 -14.14 12.96
C GLU A 133 -8.56 -13.09 11.86
N ALA A 134 -9.61 -12.82 11.07
CA ALA A 134 -9.61 -11.81 10.04
C ALA A 134 -9.40 -10.40 10.63
N VAL A 135 -10.10 -10.08 11.73
CA VAL A 135 -9.91 -8.81 12.46
C VAL A 135 -8.49 -8.70 12.99
N ALA A 136 -7.95 -9.74 13.63
CA ALA A 136 -6.60 -9.72 14.19
C ALA A 136 -5.53 -9.53 13.07
N ALA A 137 -5.70 -10.20 11.94
CA ALA A 137 -4.82 -10.05 10.80
C ALA A 137 -4.93 -8.65 10.17
N MET A 138 -6.14 -8.12 10.02
CA MET A 138 -6.39 -6.78 9.53
C MET A 138 -5.78 -5.71 10.46
N HIS A 139 -5.88 -5.87 11.78
CA HIS A 139 -5.22 -4.98 12.73
C HIS A 139 -3.71 -4.99 12.52
N GLY A 140 -3.07 -6.17 12.39
CA GLY A 140 -1.66 -6.28 12.06
C GLY A 140 -1.27 -5.56 10.77
N LEU A 141 -2.17 -5.54 9.77
CA LEU A 141 -1.90 -4.88 8.49
C LEU A 141 -2.14 -3.37 8.51
N CYS A 142 -3.17 -2.89 9.23
CA CYS A 142 -3.69 -1.53 9.11
C CYS A 142 -3.51 -0.66 10.36
N VAL A 143 -3.34 -1.27 11.54
CA VAL A 143 -3.34 -0.57 12.83
C VAL A 143 -1.97 -0.59 13.50
N ASP A 144 -1.35 -1.77 13.62
CA ASP A 144 -0.14 -1.95 14.45
C ASP A 144 1.06 -1.15 13.92
N GLY A 145 1.27 -1.14 12.61
CA GLY A 145 2.36 -0.39 11.95
C GLY A 145 2.06 1.09 11.68
N TRP A 146 0.96 1.63 12.20
CA TRP A 146 0.53 2.99 11.88
C TRP A 146 1.44 4.07 12.45
N TRP A 147 1.92 3.89 13.67
CA TRP A 147 2.67 4.90 14.42
C TRP A 147 4.17 4.73 14.35
N PHE A 148 4.64 3.49 14.42
CA PHE A 148 6.06 3.17 14.54
C PHE A 148 6.42 2.10 13.50
N PRO A 149 7.40 2.36 12.64
CA PRO A 149 7.94 1.33 11.75
C PRO A 149 8.38 0.07 12.51
N ASP A 150 8.86 0.22 13.73
CA ASP A 150 9.35 -0.86 14.59
C ASP A 150 8.23 -1.74 15.17
N THR A 151 6.97 -1.29 15.10
CA THR A 151 5.78 -2.06 15.51
C THR A 151 5.06 -2.73 14.35
N ASN A 152 5.64 -2.71 13.17
CA ASN A 152 5.10 -3.41 12.02
C ASN A 152 4.87 -4.88 12.34
N ALA A 153 3.75 -5.43 11.91
CA ALA A 153 3.47 -6.83 12.09
C ALA A 153 4.53 -7.68 11.33
N PRO A 154 5.34 -8.52 12.01
CA PRO A 154 6.47 -9.22 11.38
C PRO A 154 6.05 -10.10 10.20
N TRP A 155 4.83 -10.64 10.22
CA TRP A 155 4.31 -11.46 9.15
C TRP A 155 4.08 -10.67 7.84
N VAL A 156 3.73 -9.39 7.93
CA VAL A 156 3.58 -8.51 6.75
C VAL A 156 4.94 -8.19 6.15
N GLU A 157 5.94 -7.93 6.98
CA GLU A 157 7.31 -7.69 6.52
C GLU A 157 7.88 -8.93 5.81
N ARG A 158 7.62 -10.15 6.32
CA ARG A 158 8.03 -11.38 5.62
C ARG A 158 7.36 -11.53 4.25
N LEU A 159 6.07 -11.15 4.13
CA LEU A 159 5.37 -11.16 2.85
C LEU A 159 5.96 -10.13 1.87
N ILE A 160 6.25 -8.92 2.33
CA ILE A 160 6.90 -7.88 1.52
C ILE A 160 8.28 -8.37 1.04
N ASN A 161 9.07 -8.97 1.94
CA ASN A 161 10.37 -9.54 1.58
C ASN A 161 10.24 -10.67 0.53
N ALA A 162 9.24 -11.54 0.67
CA ALA A 162 8.98 -12.57 -0.33
C ALA A 162 8.61 -11.97 -1.70
N ALA A 163 7.74 -10.96 -1.72
CA ALA A 163 7.38 -10.27 -2.96
C ALA A 163 8.56 -9.54 -3.62
N ILE A 164 9.44 -8.93 -2.81
CA ILE A 164 10.69 -8.32 -3.31
C ILE A 164 11.58 -9.37 -3.97
N ARG A 165 11.77 -10.52 -3.32
CA ARG A 165 12.57 -11.62 -3.87
C ARG A 165 11.98 -12.16 -5.17
N ASP A 166 10.66 -12.37 -5.20
CA ASP A 166 9.98 -12.90 -6.39
C ASP A 166 10.05 -11.92 -7.59
N ALA A 167 10.20 -10.62 -7.30
CA ALA A 167 10.49 -9.59 -8.31
C ALA A 167 11.97 -9.47 -8.69
N GLY A 168 12.84 -10.37 -8.21
CA GLY A 168 14.27 -10.37 -8.48
C GLY A 168 15.10 -9.39 -7.64
N GLY A 169 14.50 -8.83 -6.58
CA GLY A 169 15.21 -7.98 -5.61
C GLY A 169 15.90 -8.78 -4.49
N HIS A 170 16.60 -8.06 -3.62
CA HIS A 170 17.30 -8.62 -2.46
C HIS A 170 16.58 -8.24 -1.16
N PRO A 171 15.78 -9.12 -0.55
CA PRO A 171 15.12 -8.84 0.72
C PRO A 171 16.14 -8.81 1.86
N LEU A 172 15.86 -7.98 2.87
CA LEU A 172 16.75 -7.78 4.04
C LEU A 172 16.38 -8.63 5.25
N GLY A 173 15.44 -9.57 5.14
CA GLY A 173 14.97 -10.36 6.28
C GLY A 173 14.30 -11.67 5.89
N ASP A 174 13.61 -12.26 6.85
CA ASP A 174 12.90 -13.51 6.70
C ASP A 174 11.83 -13.46 5.61
N LEU A 175 11.54 -14.62 5.05
CA LEU A 175 10.55 -14.79 4.00
C LEU A 175 9.25 -15.38 4.54
N ALA A 176 8.15 -15.07 3.87
CA ALA A 176 6.83 -15.52 4.25
C ALA A 176 6.65 -17.03 4.16
N GLY A 177 6.01 -17.58 5.19
CA GLY A 177 5.49 -18.93 5.22
C GLY A 177 4.01 -19.02 4.80
N PRO A 178 3.46 -20.27 4.76
CA PRO A 178 2.05 -20.50 4.45
C PRO A 178 1.09 -19.78 5.41
N SER A 179 1.42 -19.73 6.71
CA SER A 179 0.63 -19.04 7.74
C SER A 179 0.53 -17.53 7.52
N ASP A 180 1.59 -16.91 6.98
CA ASP A 180 1.58 -15.47 6.70
C ASP A 180 0.65 -15.15 5.52
N ARG A 181 0.63 -16.01 4.50
CA ARG A 181 -0.29 -15.89 3.36
C ARG A 181 -1.75 -16.10 3.78
N ALA A 182 -2.01 -17.05 4.68
CA ALA A 182 -3.35 -17.25 5.24
C ALA A 182 -3.83 -16.03 6.03
N ARG A 183 -2.94 -15.41 6.83
CA ARG A 183 -3.24 -14.16 7.53
C ARG A 183 -3.56 -13.01 6.57
N LEU A 184 -2.79 -12.88 5.48
CA LEU A 184 -3.07 -11.86 4.47
C LEU A 184 -4.44 -12.07 3.82
N ALA A 185 -4.78 -13.32 3.48
CA ALA A 185 -6.09 -13.64 2.92
C ALA A 185 -7.22 -13.28 3.90
N ALA A 186 -7.09 -13.63 5.18
CA ALA A 186 -8.05 -13.28 6.21
C ALA A 186 -8.17 -11.74 6.40
N ALA A 187 -7.06 -11.01 6.39
CA ALA A 187 -7.08 -9.55 6.45
C ALA A 187 -7.79 -8.94 5.23
N ALA A 188 -7.51 -9.46 4.04
CA ALA A 188 -8.15 -8.99 2.81
C ALA A 188 -9.65 -9.28 2.80
N GLU A 189 -10.11 -10.40 3.37
CA GLU A 189 -11.53 -10.73 3.55
C GLU A 189 -12.24 -9.71 4.44
N ALA A 190 -11.65 -9.32 5.58
CA ALA A 190 -12.20 -8.28 6.43
C ALA A 190 -12.26 -6.92 5.73
N LEU A 191 -11.22 -6.56 4.98
CA LEU A 191 -11.21 -5.32 4.18
C LEU A 191 -12.26 -5.37 3.06
N ALA A 192 -12.43 -6.52 2.40
CA ALA A 192 -13.43 -6.73 1.37
C ALA A 192 -14.86 -6.52 1.91
N ALA A 193 -15.16 -7.11 3.07
CA ALA A 193 -16.44 -6.93 3.75
C ALA A 193 -16.75 -5.45 4.03
N MET A 194 -15.74 -4.67 4.43
CA MET A 194 -15.91 -3.22 4.64
C MET A 194 -16.16 -2.47 3.32
N VAL A 195 -15.47 -2.83 2.23
CA VAL A 195 -15.67 -2.19 0.91
C VAL A 195 -17.06 -2.48 0.37
N GLU A 196 -17.53 -3.72 0.49
CA GLU A 196 -18.86 -4.14 0.02
C GLU A 196 -19.99 -3.53 0.86
N GLY A 197 -19.86 -3.58 2.19
CA GLY A 197 -20.82 -2.99 3.11
C GLY A 197 -20.92 -1.45 3.04
N ARG A 198 -19.97 -0.79 2.38
CA ARG A 198 -20.01 0.65 2.09
C ARG A 198 -20.93 1.00 0.91
N ARG A 199 -21.16 0.04 0.00
CA ARG A 199 -22.00 0.22 -1.20
C ARG A 199 -23.48 0.13 -0.90
N LEU A 200 -23.84 -0.36 0.30
CA LEU A 200 -25.20 -0.44 0.83
C LEU A 200 -25.51 0.76 1.74
#